data_ba3e4bd8d7b03414ec5792691b713f9e
#
_entry.id   ba3e4bd8d7b03414ec5792691b713f9e
#
_cell.length_a   1.000
_cell.length_b   1.000
_cell.length_c   1.000
_cell.angle_alpha   90.00
_cell.angle_beta   90.00
_cell.angle_gamma   90.00
#
_symmetry.space_group_name_H-M   'P 1'
#
loop_
_entity.id
_entity.type
_entity.pdbx_description
1 polymer ?
#
loop_
_entity_poly.entity_id
_entity_poly.type
_entity_poly.pdbx_seq_one_letter_code
_entity_poly.pdbx_strand_id
1 'polypeptide(L)'
;MSAKSVSKKKLSCTTETSLKKEQFAELYRFIKMTRMFDEITVRLKRQSKLTGGVFTSLGQEATAVGTAFALEPQDFIAPLIRDIGAVFVKGISPRVIFAQYLGKANAPSRATDVQFHFADLEKGFVGPISHLGDMIPVMTGILLASRMKKENRVAVAYLGEGASSTGAFHEGVNFAAVQKLPLITIIENNGYAYSTPTRNQANCAAFVDKAIGYGILGLQVDGNDIVACYETMKTAVEHARSGKGSVLIEALTYRRKGHAEHDNQSYVPKGEIEDWAENNDPITRFERFLTESKILKEEEMDGIITEVSEHLESELAIADEAGMPTPESAAYEVFDNSVVKPAFKKKVLEK
;
A
#
# COMPACT_ATOMS: atom_id res chain seq x y z
N MET A 1 24.51 5.58 -23.06
CA MET A 1 25.35 5.70 -21.85
C MET A 1 25.06 4.49 -20.98
N SER A 2 26.11 3.71 -20.71
CA SER A 2 26.04 2.43 -20.00
C SER A 2 25.44 2.59 -18.60
N ALA A 3 24.46 1.76 -18.25
CA ALA A 3 23.99 1.60 -16.88
C ALA A 3 25.20 1.25 -16.01
N LYS A 4 25.57 2.14 -15.10
CA LYS A 4 26.58 1.83 -14.09
C LYS A 4 26.05 0.66 -13.26
N SER A 5 26.75 -0.46 -13.29
CA SER A 5 26.50 -1.59 -12.41
C SER A 5 26.48 -1.08 -10.97
N VAL A 6 25.32 -1.19 -10.32
CA VAL A 6 25.23 -0.98 -8.88
C VAL A 6 26.16 -2.01 -8.24
N SER A 7 27.12 -1.51 -7.49
CA SER A 7 28.13 -2.30 -6.79
C SER A 7 27.48 -3.44 -6.00
N LYS A 8 28.02 -4.65 -6.11
CA LYS A 8 27.63 -5.88 -5.38
C LYS A 8 27.82 -5.81 -3.85
N LYS A 9 27.59 -4.67 -3.23
CA LYS A 9 27.55 -4.55 -1.77
C LYS A 9 26.16 -4.95 -1.31
N LYS A 10 26.03 -6.05 -0.55
CA LYS A 10 24.80 -6.37 0.17
C LYS A 10 24.43 -5.15 1.01
N LEU A 11 23.31 -4.50 0.67
CA LEU A 11 22.80 -3.36 1.39
C LEU A 11 22.36 -3.84 2.80
N SER A 12 22.88 -3.20 3.84
CA SER A 12 22.43 -3.40 5.23
C SER A 12 21.27 -2.47 5.54
N CYS A 13 20.40 -2.85 6.47
CA CYS A 13 19.38 -1.95 6.98
C CYS A 13 19.98 -0.82 7.81
N THR A 14 19.24 0.29 7.91
CA THR A 14 19.57 1.44 8.76
C THR A 14 19.66 1.01 10.23
N THR A 15 20.72 1.41 10.91
CA THR A 15 20.97 1.05 12.32
C THR A 15 20.55 2.14 13.32
N GLU A 16 20.41 3.38 12.85
CA GLU A 16 19.95 4.50 13.68
C GLU A 16 18.44 4.55 13.72
N THR A 17 17.85 4.15 14.83
CA THR A 17 16.40 4.10 15.00
C THR A 17 15.99 4.23 16.47
N SER A 18 14.78 4.76 16.68
CA SER A 18 14.12 4.81 17.99
C SER A 18 13.27 3.59 18.31
N LEU A 19 13.19 2.59 17.40
CA LEU A 19 12.40 1.39 17.57
C LEU A 19 12.91 0.53 18.73
N LYS A 20 11.97 0.00 19.52
CA LYS A 20 12.23 -0.97 20.59
C LYS A 20 12.08 -2.40 20.07
N LYS A 21 12.59 -3.40 20.84
CA LYS A 21 12.54 -4.81 20.47
C LYS A 21 11.12 -5.27 20.11
N GLU A 22 10.13 -4.87 20.89
CA GLU A 22 8.73 -5.24 20.67
C GLU A 22 8.19 -4.71 19.35
N GLN A 23 8.57 -3.47 18.99
CA GLN A 23 8.18 -2.85 17.73
C GLN A 23 8.87 -3.52 16.53
N PHE A 24 10.11 -3.98 16.67
CA PHE A 24 10.76 -4.80 15.65
C PHE A 24 10.04 -6.13 15.43
N ALA A 25 9.60 -6.80 16.49
CA ALA A 25 8.82 -8.03 16.37
C ALA A 25 7.47 -7.78 15.67
N GLU A 26 6.83 -6.66 15.97
CA GLU A 26 5.56 -6.27 15.35
C GLU A 26 5.75 -5.90 13.85
N LEU A 27 6.79 -5.14 13.50
CA LEU A 27 7.16 -4.89 12.09
C LEU A 27 7.43 -6.20 11.35
N TYR A 28 8.13 -7.15 11.98
CA TYR A 28 8.40 -8.46 11.39
C TYR A 28 7.12 -9.25 11.18
N ARG A 29 6.20 -9.22 12.14
CA ARG A 29 4.87 -9.81 12.01
C ARG A 29 4.11 -9.25 10.80
N PHE A 30 4.06 -7.93 10.64
CA PHE A 30 3.34 -7.30 9.55
C PHE A 30 3.96 -7.55 8.17
N ILE A 31 5.29 -7.52 8.06
CA ILE A 31 5.93 -7.75 6.75
C ILE A 31 5.80 -9.22 6.33
N LYS A 32 5.87 -10.17 7.28
CA LYS A 32 5.61 -11.59 7.01
C LYS A 32 4.14 -11.83 6.66
N MET A 33 3.22 -11.22 7.40
CA MET A 33 1.79 -11.30 7.11
C MET A 33 1.48 -10.79 5.70
N THR A 34 2.09 -9.70 5.28
CA THR A 34 1.94 -9.14 3.92
C THR A 34 2.35 -10.16 2.85
N ARG A 35 3.54 -10.74 2.96
CA ARG A 35 4.05 -11.74 2.01
C ARG A 35 3.17 -12.98 1.97
N MET A 36 2.85 -13.54 3.13
CA MET A 36 2.07 -14.77 3.24
C MET A 36 0.62 -14.59 2.77
N PHE A 37 0.02 -13.42 3.02
CA PHE A 37 -1.29 -13.07 2.48
C PHE A 37 -1.28 -13.06 0.94
N ASP A 38 -0.27 -12.44 0.33
CA ASP A 38 -0.10 -12.43 -1.12
C ASP A 38 0.06 -13.85 -1.69
N GLU A 39 0.84 -14.69 -1.04
CA GLU A 39 1.02 -16.10 -1.44
C GLU A 39 -0.31 -16.88 -1.39
N ILE A 40 -1.11 -16.66 -0.35
CA ILE A 40 -2.45 -17.24 -0.23
C ILE A 40 -3.36 -16.73 -1.36
N THR A 41 -3.40 -15.44 -1.63
CA THR A 41 -4.27 -14.88 -2.67
C THR A 41 -3.87 -15.37 -4.07
N VAL A 42 -2.58 -15.49 -4.37
CA VAL A 42 -2.08 -16.10 -5.60
C VAL A 42 -2.51 -17.57 -5.70
N ARG A 43 -2.40 -18.36 -4.62
CA ARG A 43 -2.86 -19.74 -4.53
C ARG A 43 -4.37 -19.84 -4.83
N LEU A 44 -5.18 -19.00 -4.18
CA LEU A 44 -6.64 -18.95 -4.39
C LEU A 44 -6.99 -18.54 -5.83
N LYS A 45 -6.27 -17.60 -6.43
CA LYS A 45 -6.46 -17.19 -7.82
C LYS A 45 -6.21 -18.35 -8.79
N ARG A 46 -5.11 -19.09 -8.61
CA ARG A 46 -4.79 -20.27 -9.41
C ARG A 46 -5.82 -21.39 -9.26
N GLN A 47 -6.49 -21.47 -8.12
CA GLN A 47 -7.62 -22.37 -7.88
C GLN A 47 -8.96 -21.84 -8.44
N SER A 48 -8.97 -20.72 -9.14
CA SER A 48 -10.17 -20.05 -9.66
C SER A 48 -11.19 -19.64 -8.58
N LYS A 49 -10.75 -19.48 -7.33
CA LYS A 49 -11.60 -19.05 -6.22
C LYS A 49 -11.76 -17.53 -6.15
N LEU A 50 -10.86 -16.75 -6.76
CA LEU A 50 -10.92 -15.30 -6.76
C LEU A 50 -11.39 -14.75 -8.09
N THR A 51 -12.34 -13.82 -8.03
CA THR A 51 -12.77 -12.99 -9.16
C THR A 51 -11.85 -11.75 -9.29
N GLY A 52 -11.62 -11.29 -10.51
CA GLY A 52 -10.76 -10.12 -10.76
C GLY A 52 -9.27 -10.42 -10.75
N GLY A 53 -8.45 -9.37 -10.75
CA GLY A 53 -7.00 -9.45 -10.75
C GLY A 53 -6.43 -9.70 -9.34
N VAL A 54 -5.20 -10.23 -9.26
CA VAL A 54 -4.41 -10.26 -8.03
C VAL A 54 -3.14 -9.45 -8.28
N PHE A 55 -2.84 -8.53 -7.37
CA PHE A 55 -1.73 -7.59 -7.42
C PHE A 55 -0.94 -7.74 -6.13
N THR A 56 0.25 -8.29 -6.20
CA THR A 56 1.04 -8.59 -5.02
C THR A 56 1.96 -7.45 -4.63
N SER A 57 2.28 -7.37 -3.34
CA SER A 57 3.27 -6.45 -2.75
C SER A 57 4.71 -6.91 -2.98
N LEU A 58 4.92 -8.07 -3.62
CA LEU A 58 6.20 -8.77 -3.67
C LEU A 58 7.36 -7.88 -4.09
N GLY A 59 8.28 -7.63 -3.17
CA GLY A 59 9.45 -6.77 -3.32
C GLY A 59 9.27 -5.34 -2.79
N GLN A 60 8.05 -4.94 -2.38
CA GLN A 60 7.71 -3.58 -1.91
C GLN A 60 7.15 -3.57 -0.47
N GLU A 61 7.11 -4.71 0.20
CA GLU A 61 6.46 -4.87 1.52
C GLU A 61 7.00 -3.90 2.57
N ALA A 62 8.31 -3.62 2.52
CA ALA A 62 8.97 -2.74 3.49
C ALA A 62 8.49 -1.28 3.39
N THR A 63 8.22 -0.80 2.18
CA THR A 63 7.67 0.55 1.97
C THR A 63 6.30 0.67 2.65
N ALA A 64 5.36 -0.22 2.31
CA ALA A 64 4.00 -0.16 2.83
C ALA A 64 3.95 -0.32 4.36
N VAL A 65 4.63 -1.35 4.89
CA VAL A 65 4.62 -1.64 6.33
C VAL A 65 5.38 -0.58 7.13
N GLY A 66 6.63 -0.28 6.72
CA GLY A 66 7.50 0.63 7.47
C GLY A 66 6.92 2.04 7.57
N THR A 67 6.39 2.55 6.46
CA THR A 67 5.80 3.91 6.47
C THR A 67 4.49 3.96 7.26
N ALA A 68 3.59 2.99 7.10
CA ALA A 68 2.34 2.96 7.85
C ALA A 68 2.57 2.81 9.37
N PHE A 69 3.61 2.08 9.77
CA PHE A 69 3.92 1.83 11.19
C PHE A 69 4.32 3.10 11.97
N ALA A 70 4.72 4.17 11.27
CA ALA A 70 5.04 5.46 11.89
C ALA A 70 3.82 6.35 12.14
N LEU A 71 2.62 5.92 11.73
CA LEU A 71 1.39 6.69 11.86
C LEU A 71 0.71 6.46 13.21
N GLU A 72 -0.06 7.45 13.63
CA GLU A 72 -0.96 7.33 14.77
C GLU A 72 -2.32 6.72 14.34
N PRO A 73 -3.08 6.09 15.26
CA PRO A 73 -4.36 5.46 14.92
C PRO A 73 -5.36 6.37 14.20
N GLN A 74 -5.39 7.66 14.55
CA GLN A 74 -6.31 8.65 13.97
C GLN A 74 -5.92 9.17 12.60
N ASP A 75 -4.68 8.90 12.14
CA ASP A 75 -4.19 9.33 10.83
C ASP A 75 -4.85 8.54 9.70
N PHE A 76 -4.94 9.15 8.53
CA PHE A 76 -5.54 8.53 7.37
C PHE A 76 -4.50 7.96 6.41
N ILE A 77 -4.83 6.81 5.80
CA ILE A 77 -4.09 6.26 4.66
C ILE A 77 -5.00 6.07 3.45
N ALA A 78 -4.47 6.36 2.28
CA ALA A 78 -5.01 5.96 0.98
C ALA A 78 -3.95 5.11 0.26
N PRO A 79 -3.94 3.79 0.49
CA PRO A 79 -2.93 2.90 -0.07
C PRO A 79 -3.16 2.65 -1.55
N LEU A 80 -2.12 2.16 -2.25
CA LEU A 80 -2.30 1.51 -3.53
C LEU A 80 -2.82 0.07 -3.35
N ILE A 81 -3.20 -0.52 -4.46
CA ILE A 81 -3.65 -1.92 -4.53
C ILE A 81 -2.58 -2.93 -4.07
N ARG A 82 -1.30 -2.52 -3.96
CA ARG A 82 -0.17 -3.34 -3.50
C ARG A 82 0.19 -3.13 -2.04
N ASP A 83 -0.40 -2.15 -1.37
CA ASP A 83 0.00 -1.75 -0.03
C ASP A 83 -0.81 -2.45 1.05
N ILE A 84 -1.12 -3.73 0.84
CA ILE A 84 -1.88 -4.52 1.81
C ILE A 84 -1.23 -4.51 3.20
N GLY A 85 0.10 -4.40 3.26
CA GLY A 85 0.84 -4.27 4.52
C GLY A 85 0.44 -3.01 5.30
N ALA A 86 0.25 -1.87 4.64
CA ALA A 86 -0.22 -0.64 5.27
C ALA A 86 -1.65 -0.80 5.81
N VAL A 87 -2.49 -1.57 5.11
CA VAL A 87 -3.88 -1.86 5.52
C VAL A 87 -3.90 -2.71 6.79
N PHE A 88 -3.02 -3.71 6.89
CA PHE A 88 -2.87 -4.52 8.12
C PHE A 88 -2.38 -3.68 9.30
N VAL A 89 -1.40 -2.82 9.09
CA VAL A 89 -0.89 -1.90 10.13
C VAL A 89 -2.01 -0.97 10.64
N LYS A 90 -2.94 -0.55 9.78
CA LYS A 90 -4.13 0.22 10.18
C LYS A 90 -5.21 -0.61 10.88
N GLY A 91 -4.95 -1.90 11.11
CA GLY A 91 -5.83 -2.77 11.89
C GLY A 91 -7.04 -3.31 11.12
N ILE A 92 -6.99 -3.32 9.79
CA ILE A 92 -7.97 -4.06 9.00
C ILE A 92 -7.61 -5.55 9.07
N SER A 93 -8.57 -6.38 9.52
CA SER A 93 -8.34 -7.81 9.71
C SER A 93 -8.21 -8.54 8.37
N PRO A 94 -7.32 -9.54 8.26
CA PRO A 94 -7.22 -10.40 7.09
C PRO A 94 -8.57 -11.02 6.68
N ARG A 95 -9.43 -11.37 7.65
CA ARG A 95 -10.78 -11.90 7.39
C ARG A 95 -11.61 -10.98 6.52
N VAL A 96 -11.63 -9.68 6.84
CA VAL A 96 -12.39 -8.68 6.09
C VAL A 96 -11.90 -8.62 4.65
N ILE A 97 -10.59 -8.68 4.47
CA ILE A 97 -9.96 -8.59 3.14
C ILE A 97 -10.18 -9.89 2.36
N PHE A 98 -10.05 -11.07 2.99
CA PHE A 98 -10.40 -12.35 2.36
C PHE A 98 -11.86 -12.41 1.94
N ALA A 99 -12.80 -11.97 2.80
CA ALA A 99 -14.21 -11.91 2.44
C ALA A 99 -14.45 -11.02 1.22
N GLN A 100 -13.77 -9.89 1.16
CA GLN A 100 -13.82 -8.96 0.01
C GLN A 100 -13.26 -9.60 -1.27
N TYR A 101 -12.10 -10.26 -1.20
CA TYR A 101 -11.49 -10.95 -2.35
C TYR A 101 -12.31 -12.14 -2.83
N LEU A 102 -12.98 -12.87 -1.91
CA LEU A 102 -13.85 -14.01 -2.21
C LEU A 102 -15.26 -13.58 -2.68
N GLY A 103 -15.59 -12.28 -2.63
CA GLY A 103 -16.89 -11.76 -3.04
C GLY A 103 -18.03 -12.24 -2.13
N LYS A 104 -17.80 -12.29 -0.82
CA LYS A 104 -18.77 -12.78 0.16
C LYS A 104 -19.83 -11.73 0.49
N ALA A 105 -21.04 -12.17 0.88
CA ALA A 105 -22.16 -11.30 1.21
C ALA A 105 -21.88 -10.38 2.41
N ASN A 106 -21.02 -10.81 3.34
CA ASN A 106 -20.60 -10.04 4.52
C ASN A 106 -19.34 -9.21 4.30
N ALA A 107 -18.81 -9.18 3.08
CA ALA A 107 -17.69 -8.31 2.73
C ALA A 107 -18.12 -6.83 2.77
N PRO A 108 -17.20 -5.88 3.00
CA PRO A 108 -17.53 -4.46 3.05
C PRO A 108 -18.30 -3.94 1.84
N SER A 109 -17.94 -4.38 0.63
CA SER A 109 -18.66 -4.02 -0.61
C SER A 109 -19.83 -4.96 -0.93
N ARG A 110 -20.07 -6.02 -0.15
CA ARG A 110 -21.09 -7.04 -0.43
C ARG A 110 -20.98 -7.62 -1.85
N ALA A 111 -19.77 -7.81 -2.30
CA ALA A 111 -19.39 -8.29 -3.64
C ALA A 111 -19.82 -7.36 -4.80
N THR A 112 -20.16 -6.10 -4.56
CA THR A 112 -20.32 -5.10 -5.63
C THR A 112 -18.99 -4.65 -6.19
N ASP A 113 -17.90 -4.84 -5.43
CA ASP A 113 -16.50 -4.69 -5.85
C ASP A 113 -15.65 -5.79 -5.21
N VAL A 114 -14.41 -5.93 -5.64
CA VAL A 114 -13.48 -6.97 -5.17
C VAL A 114 -12.15 -6.36 -4.68
N GLN A 115 -11.21 -7.20 -4.27
CA GLN A 115 -9.93 -6.81 -3.71
C GLN A 115 -10.15 -5.98 -2.43
N PHE A 116 -9.43 -4.88 -2.22
CA PHE A 116 -9.71 -4.01 -1.06
C PHE A 116 -10.23 -2.62 -1.47
N HIS A 117 -11.06 -2.59 -2.53
CA HIS A 117 -11.84 -1.41 -2.92
C HIS A 117 -13.01 -1.16 -1.95
N PHE A 118 -12.69 -0.79 -0.73
CA PHE A 118 -13.63 -0.36 0.31
C PHE A 118 -12.92 0.64 1.24
N ALA A 119 -13.65 1.30 2.10
CA ALA A 119 -13.11 2.20 3.10
C ALA A 119 -13.57 1.82 4.50
N ASP A 120 -12.73 2.09 5.51
CA ASP A 120 -13.06 2.04 6.93
C ASP A 120 -12.52 3.31 7.58
N LEU A 121 -13.37 4.34 7.59
CA LEU A 121 -12.99 5.67 8.07
C LEU A 121 -12.75 5.72 9.58
N GLU A 122 -13.30 4.78 10.34
CA GLU A 122 -13.05 4.67 11.79
C GLU A 122 -11.60 4.29 12.05
N LYS A 123 -11.02 3.44 11.18
CA LYS A 123 -9.61 3.06 11.20
C LYS A 123 -8.70 3.99 10.39
N GLY A 124 -9.27 5.03 9.79
CA GLY A 124 -8.51 5.95 8.93
C GLY A 124 -8.09 5.32 7.60
N PHE A 125 -8.71 4.21 7.18
CA PHE A 125 -8.47 3.58 5.90
C PHE A 125 -9.43 4.13 4.85
N VAL A 126 -8.88 4.86 3.86
CA VAL A 126 -9.59 5.34 2.68
C VAL A 126 -9.17 4.46 1.51
N GLY A 127 -10.06 3.62 1.05
CA GLY A 127 -9.73 2.56 0.09
C GLY A 127 -9.11 3.06 -1.21
N PRO A 128 -8.35 2.21 -1.89
CA PRO A 128 -7.80 2.53 -3.19
C PRO A 128 -8.89 2.68 -4.24
N ILE A 129 -8.59 3.44 -5.28
CA ILE A 129 -9.41 3.55 -6.49
C ILE A 129 -8.54 3.29 -7.72
N SER A 130 -9.19 2.88 -8.82
CA SER A 130 -8.47 2.57 -10.06
C SER A 130 -7.93 3.80 -10.79
N HIS A 131 -8.43 4.99 -10.48
CA HIS A 131 -7.95 6.25 -11.03
C HIS A 131 -6.69 6.70 -10.28
N LEU A 132 -5.53 6.31 -10.79
CA LEU A 132 -4.25 6.53 -10.13
C LEU A 132 -3.94 8.02 -9.97
N GLY A 133 -3.57 8.42 -8.75
CA GLY A 133 -3.31 9.81 -8.38
C GLY A 133 -4.51 10.56 -7.80
N ASP A 134 -5.76 10.11 -8.05
CA ASP A 134 -6.98 10.81 -7.60
C ASP A 134 -7.18 10.75 -6.07
N MET A 135 -6.53 9.80 -5.39
CA MET A 135 -6.57 9.78 -3.92
C MET A 135 -5.85 10.97 -3.29
N ILE A 136 -4.95 11.66 -4.00
CA ILE A 136 -4.27 12.85 -3.46
C ILE A 136 -5.26 13.99 -3.23
N PRO A 137 -6.05 14.45 -4.22
CA PRO A 137 -7.06 15.47 -3.97
C PRO A 137 -8.14 15.02 -2.97
N VAL A 138 -8.50 13.73 -2.93
CA VAL A 138 -9.44 13.19 -1.92
C VAL A 138 -8.86 13.36 -0.52
N MET A 139 -7.63 12.92 -0.27
CA MET A 139 -6.97 13.06 1.03
C MET A 139 -6.75 14.53 1.41
N THR A 140 -6.52 15.36 0.44
CA THR A 140 -6.42 16.82 0.62
C THR A 140 -7.74 17.42 1.12
N GLY A 141 -8.87 16.97 0.56
CA GLY A 141 -10.22 17.34 1.03
C GLY A 141 -10.50 16.87 2.46
N ILE A 142 -10.12 15.63 2.80
CA ILE A 142 -10.23 15.06 4.15
C ILE A 142 -9.42 15.90 5.16
N LEU A 143 -8.18 16.27 4.82
CA LEU A 143 -7.35 17.10 5.68
C LEU A 143 -7.86 18.53 5.84
N LEU A 144 -8.45 19.10 4.78
CA LEU A 144 -9.10 20.40 4.88
C LEU A 144 -10.29 20.35 5.87
N ALA A 145 -11.10 19.30 5.78
CA ALA A 145 -12.20 19.07 6.71
C ALA A 145 -11.71 18.84 8.15
N SER A 146 -10.66 18.04 8.35
CA SER A 146 -10.02 17.80 9.65
C SER A 146 -9.52 19.11 10.26
N ARG A 147 -8.87 19.98 9.47
CA ARG A 147 -8.43 21.30 9.90
C ARG A 147 -9.61 22.20 10.34
N MET A 148 -10.71 22.19 9.57
CA MET A 148 -11.94 22.95 9.92
C MET A 148 -12.54 22.44 11.23
N LYS A 149 -12.43 21.15 11.52
CA LYS A 149 -12.85 20.53 12.79
C LYS A 149 -11.81 20.67 13.90
N LYS A 150 -10.65 21.29 13.63
CA LYS A 150 -9.52 21.43 14.57
C LYS A 150 -8.93 20.07 15.03
N GLU A 151 -9.00 19.07 14.18
CA GLU A 151 -8.38 17.75 14.39
C GLU A 151 -6.93 17.79 13.93
N ASN A 152 -6.02 17.24 14.73
CA ASN A 152 -4.59 17.15 14.39
C ASN A 152 -4.29 15.79 13.74
N ARG A 153 -4.64 15.63 12.47
CA ARG A 153 -4.46 14.39 11.70
C ARG A 153 -3.49 14.60 10.55
N VAL A 154 -2.75 13.58 10.24
CA VAL A 154 -1.94 13.46 9.02
C VAL A 154 -2.67 12.54 8.04
N ALA A 155 -2.50 12.76 6.76
CA ALA A 155 -2.99 11.83 5.74
C ALA A 155 -1.86 11.43 4.81
N VAL A 156 -1.85 10.14 4.45
CA VAL A 156 -0.86 9.56 3.54
C VAL A 156 -1.56 9.05 2.28
N ALA A 157 -1.07 9.47 1.11
CA ALA A 157 -1.49 8.93 -0.17
C ALA A 157 -0.30 8.21 -0.82
N TYR A 158 -0.50 6.94 -1.16
CA TYR A 158 0.49 6.11 -1.86
C TYR A 158 0.17 6.10 -3.35
N LEU A 159 1.21 6.14 -4.17
CA LEU A 159 1.08 6.01 -5.62
C LEU A 159 2.37 5.48 -6.24
N GLY A 160 2.25 4.76 -7.36
CA GLY A 160 3.40 4.40 -8.17
C GLY A 160 3.94 5.61 -8.95
N GLU A 161 5.19 5.53 -9.38
CA GLU A 161 5.88 6.62 -10.07
C GLU A 161 5.16 7.09 -11.34
N GLY A 162 4.51 6.17 -12.07
CA GLY A 162 3.73 6.51 -13.26
C GLY A 162 2.56 7.43 -12.98
N ALA A 163 1.89 7.24 -11.84
CA ALA A 163 0.77 8.09 -11.43
C ALA A 163 1.18 9.52 -11.08
N SER A 164 2.46 9.75 -10.77
CA SER A 164 3.00 11.08 -10.48
C SER A 164 3.01 12.03 -11.69
N SER A 165 2.58 11.56 -12.86
CA SER A 165 2.44 12.35 -14.08
C SER A 165 1.00 12.68 -14.42
N THR A 166 0.03 12.31 -13.58
CA THR A 166 -1.39 12.64 -13.78
C THR A 166 -1.71 14.07 -13.36
N GLY A 167 -2.76 14.66 -13.93
CA GLY A 167 -3.26 15.98 -13.52
C GLY A 167 -3.65 16.01 -12.06
N ALA A 168 -4.36 14.98 -11.59
CA ALA A 168 -4.81 14.84 -10.20
C ALA A 168 -3.65 14.89 -9.19
N PHE A 169 -2.51 14.24 -9.51
CA PHE A 169 -1.30 14.34 -8.70
C PHE A 169 -0.85 15.80 -8.56
N HIS A 170 -0.67 16.50 -9.69
CA HIS A 170 -0.15 17.86 -9.70
C HIS A 170 -1.09 18.84 -9.00
N GLU A 171 -2.38 18.75 -9.28
CA GLU A 171 -3.41 19.62 -8.69
C GLU A 171 -3.55 19.39 -7.20
N GLY A 172 -3.63 18.12 -6.77
CA GLY A 172 -3.80 17.74 -5.37
C GLY A 172 -2.59 18.13 -4.51
N VAL A 173 -1.37 17.82 -4.96
CA VAL A 173 -0.14 18.18 -4.25
C VAL A 173 0.01 19.70 -4.16
N ASN A 174 -0.23 20.43 -5.26
CA ASN A 174 -0.15 21.88 -5.26
C ASN A 174 -1.18 22.50 -4.31
N PHE A 175 -2.42 22.03 -4.32
CA PHE A 175 -3.44 22.54 -3.41
C PHE A 175 -3.06 22.28 -1.94
N ALA A 176 -2.59 21.07 -1.62
CA ALA A 176 -2.13 20.73 -0.28
C ALA A 176 -0.96 21.62 0.17
N ALA A 177 0.00 21.89 -0.74
CA ALA A 177 1.14 22.76 -0.50
C ALA A 177 0.72 24.20 -0.20
N VAL A 178 -0.12 24.80 -1.06
CA VAL A 178 -0.63 26.17 -0.88
C VAL A 178 -1.40 26.32 0.43
N GLN A 179 -2.18 25.32 0.79
CA GLN A 179 -2.96 25.28 2.03
C GLN A 179 -2.14 24.84 3.25
N LYS A 180 -0.87 24.44 3.09
CA LYS A 180 -0.03 23.84 4.14
C LYS A 180 -0.75 22.73 4.90
N LEU A 181 -1.40 21.82 4.15
CA LEU A 181 -2.06 20.67 4.74
C LEU A 181 -1.03 19.58 5.12
N PRO A 182 -1.27 18.83 6.19
CA PRO A 182 -0.40 17.75 6.65
C PRO A 182 -0.54 16.50 5.77
N LEU A 183 -0.37 16.65 4.46
CA LEU A 183 -0.39 15.58 3.47
C LEU A 183 1.01 15.02 3.26
N ILE A 184 1.16 13.71 3.36
CA ILE A 184 2.36 12.99 2.95
C ILE A 184 2.02 12.19 1.70
N THR A 185 2.73 12.46 0.61
CA THR A 185 2.59 11.74 -0.65
C THR A 185 3.78 10.81 -0.81
N ILE A 186 3.56 9.51 -0.95
CA ILE A 186 4.61 8.51 -1.14
C ILE A 186 4.57 8.05 -2.60
N ILE A 187 5.65 8.30 -3.34
CA ILE A 187 5.87 7.75 -4.67
C ILE A 187 6.68 6.47 -4.53
N GLU A 188 6.05 5.34 -4.82
CA GLU A 188 6.70 4.04 -4.91
C GLU A 188 7.35 3.90 -6.28
N ASN A 189 8.62 4.29 -6.36
CA ASN A 189 9.41 4.13 -7.56
C ASN A 189 9.90 2.67 -7.64
N ASN A 190 9.05 1.82 -8.25
CA ASN A 190 9.26 0.38 -8.31
C ASN A 190 9.82 -0.11 -9.66
N GLY A 191 10.34 0.82 -10.46
CA GLY A 191 11.00 0.56 -11.73
C GLY A 191 10.11 0.61 -12.96
N TYR A 192 8.80 0.35 -12.81
CA TYR A 192 7.90 0.18 -13.96
C TYR A 192 6.48 0.68 -13.71
N ALA A 193 6.01 1.62 -14.54
CA ALA A 193 4.58 1.89 -14.68
C ALA A 193 3.99 0.89 -15.69
N TYR A 194 3.33 -0.16 -15.21
CA TYR A 194 2.95 -1.33 -15.99
C TYR A 194 4.19 -1.94 -16.68
N SER A 195 4.41 -1.68 -17.97
CA SER A 195 5.56 -2.11 -18.78
C SER A 195 6.54 -0.97 -19.12
N THR A 196 6.22 0.27 -18.75
CA THR A 196 7.05 1.43 -19.06
C THR A 196 8.10 1.64 -17.98
N PRO A 197 9.40 1.47 -18.29
CA PRO A 197 10.46 1.67 -17.31
C PRO A 197 10.56 3.14 -16.88
N THR A 198 10.97 3.37 -15.63
CA THR A 198 11.06 4.70 -14.99
C THR A 198 11.75 5.75 -15.86
N ARG A 199 12.84 5.39 -16.55
CA ARG A 199 13.58 6.28 -17.43
C ARG A 199 12.79 6.88 -18.59
N ASN A 200 11.63 6.28 -18.91
CA ASN A 200 10.75 6.73 -20.01
C ASN A 200 9.51 7.47 -19.49
N GLN A 201 9.40 7.71 -18.17
CA GLN A 201 8.20 8.30 -17.56
C GLN A 201 8.36 9.76 -17.20
N ALA A 202 9.58 10.17 -16.79
CA ALA A 202 9.87 11.53 -16.37
C ALA A 202 11.29 11.91 -16.75
N ASN A 203 11.52 13.20 -16.97
CA ASN A 203 12.84 13.75 -17.31
C ASN A 203 13.60 14.28 -16.06
N CYS A 204 12.99 14.29 -14.87
CA CYS A 204 13.69 14.61 -13.63
C CYS A 204 14.66 13.46 -13.26
N ALA A 205 15.72 13.78 -12.55
CA ALA A 205 16.72 12.79 -12.12
C ALA A 205 16.13 11.84 -11.06
N ALA A 206 15.28 12.36 -10.19
CA ALA A 206 14.52 11.63 -9.19
C ALA A 206 13.10 12.20 -9.10
N PHE A 207 12.11 11.37 -8.74
CA PHE A 207 10.73 11.85 -8.61
C PHE A 207 10.56 12.80 -7.42
N VAL A 208 11.39 12.68 -6.39
CA VAL A 208 11.44 13.60 -5.25
C VAL A 208 11.75 15.04 -5.67
N ASP A 209 12.43 15.27 -6.80
CA ASP A 209 12.74 16.60 -7.32
C ASP A 209 11.47 17.41 -7.61
N LYS A 210 10.33 16.75 -7.84
CA LYS A 210 9.03 17.41 -8.02
C LYS A 210 8.63 18.23 -6.78
N ALA A 211 9.09 17.87 -5.58
CA ALA A 211 8.83 18.60 -4.35
C ALA A 211 9.33 20.04 -4.40
N ILE A 212 10.43 20.29 -5.10
CA ILE A 212 11.02 21.64 -5.29
C ILE A 212 10.02 22.55 -6.00
N GLY A 213 9.37 22.04 -7.04
CA GLY A 213 8.38 22.80 -7.81
C GLY A 213 7.13 23.19 -7.02
N TYR A 214 6.80 22.45 -5.97
CA TYR A 214 5.67 22.74 -5.08
C TYR A 214 6.09 23.50 -3.82
N GLY A 215 7.40 23.69 -3.57
CA GLY A 215 7.90 24.35 -2.37
C GLY A 215 7.64 23.55 -1.08
N ILE A 216 7.65 22.20 -1.15
CA ILE A 216 7.43 21.29 -0.03
C ILE A 216 8.69 20.49 0.30
N LEU A 217 8.71 19.85 1.46
CA LEU A 217 9.80 18.96 1.85
C LEU A 217 9.79 17.72 0.95
N GLY A 218 10.92 17.41 0.31
CA GLY A 218 11.18 16.18 -0.42
C GLY A 218 12.13 15.28 0.36
N LEU A 219 11.81 13.99 0.46
CA LEU A 219 12.64 12.96 1.08
C LEU A 219 12.76 11.77 0.13
N GLN A 220 13.94 11.14 0.07
CA GLN A 220 14.15 9.91 -0.68
C GLN A 220 14.61 8.82 0.27
N VAL A 221 14.11 7.60 0.09
CA VAL A 221 14.41 6.47 0.97
C VAL A 221 14.63 5.18 0.17
N ASP A 222 15.46 4.29 0.69
CA ASP A 222 15.52 2.90 0.24
C ASP A 222 14.23 2.18 0.70
N GLY A 223 13.30 1.99 -0.24
CA GLY A 223 12.01 1.38 0.01
C GLY A 223 12.05 -0.09 0.38
N ASN A 224 13.21 -0.74 0.28
CA ASN A 224 13.43 -2.12 0.71
C ASN A 224 14.09 -2.23 2.09
N ASP A 225 14.39 -1.08 2.73
CA ASP A 225 14.81 -0.99 4.13
C ASP A 225 13.63 -0.54 5.00
N ILE A 226 13.01 -1.48 5.72
CA ILE A 226 11.83 -1.20 6.53
C ILE A 226 12.11 -0.20 7.67
N VAL A 227 13.32 -0.21 8.23
CA VAL A 227 13.72 0.70 9.30
C VAL A 227 13.91 2.11 8.74
N ALA A 228 14.56 2.24 7.59
CA ALA A 228 14.70 3.52 6.89
C ALA A 228 13.34 4.09 6.48
N CYS A 229 12.41 3.25 5.99
CA CYS A 229 11.05 3.64 5.68
C CYS A 229 10.32 4.20 6.91
N TYR A 230 10.44 3.53 8.05
CA TYR A 230 9.85 3.98 9.31
C TYR A 230 10.42 5.34 9.77
N GLU A 231 11.74 5.49 9.84
CA GLU A 231 12.38 6.73 10.33
C GLU A 231 12.15 7.92 9.37
N THR A 232 12.17 7.66 8.05
CA THR A 232 11.83 8.68 7.05
C THR A 232 10.39 9.14 7.20
N MET A 233 9.47 8.18 7.37
CA MET A 233 8.07 8.51 7.57
C MET A 233 7.82 9.23 8.89
N LYS A 234 8.48 8.84 9.98
CA LYS A 234 8.43 9.56 11.26
C LYS A 234 8.83 11.01 11.10
N THR A 235 9.94 11.27 10.40
CA THR A 235 10.39 12.63 10.07
C THR A 235 9.33 13.40 9.28
N ALA A 236 8.72 12.77 8.29
CA ALA A 236 7.67 13.39 7.48
C ALA A 236 6.41 13.71 8.31
N VAL A 237 6.00 12.77 9.18
CA VAL A 237 4.86 12.97 10.10
C VAL A 237 5.11 14.12 11.05
N GLU A 238 6.28 14.19 11.68
CA GLU A 238 6.66 15.29 12.58
C GLU A 238 6.64 16.63 11.85
N HIS A 239 7.17 16.69 10.63
CA HIS A 239 7.14 17.89 9.80
C HIS A 239 5.70 18.32 9.47
N ALA A 240 4.89 17.39 8.94
CA ALA A 240 3.53 17.69 8.52
C ALA A 240 2.64 18.07 9.71
N ARG A 241 2.68 17.29 10.80
CA ARG A 241 1.88 17.50 12.01
C ARG A 241 2.24 18.80 12.74
N SER A 242 3.50 19.26 12.65
CA SER A 242 3.91 20.55 13.20
C SER A 242 3.42 21.77 12.41
N GLY A 243 2.65 21.57 11.34
CA GLY A 243 2.10 22.66 10.51
C GLY A 243 3.08 23.24 9.50
N LYS A 244 4.22 22.58 9.26
CA LYS A 244 5.21 23.03 8.27
C LYS A 244 4.75 22.75 6.83
N GLY A 245 3.70 21.97 6.62
CA GLY A 245 3.08 21.69 5.34
C GLY A 245 3.29 20.26 4.84
N SER A 246 3.02 20.06 3.56
CA SER A 246 3.04 18.73 2.93
C SER A 246 4.47 18.22 2.73
N VAL A 247 4.59 16.89 2.56
CA VAL A 247 5.85 16.18 2.30
C VAL A 247 5.66 15.26 1.09
N LEU A 248 6.68 15.17 0.25
CA LEU A 248 6.80 14.19 -0.82
C LEU A 248 7.92 13.21 -0.48
N ILE A 249 7.61 11.92 -0.41
CA ILE A 249 8.60 10.86 -0.22
C ILE A 249 8.72 10.07 -1.53
N GLU A 250 9.93 9.85 -2.01
CA GLU A 250 10.21 8.85 -3.03
C GLU A 250 10.84 7.63 -2.37
N ALA A 251 10.14 6.49 -2.43
CA ALA A 251 10.64 5.20 -1.97
C ALA A 251 11.20 4.41 -3.16
N LEU A 252 12.51 4.19 -3.18
CA LEU A 252 13.18 3.40 -4.20
C LEU A 252 12.99 1.91 -3.87
N THR A 253 12.20 1.22 -4.67
CA THR A 253 11.85 -0.18 -4.47
C THR A 253 11.81 -0.93 -5.81
N TYR A 254 11.32 -2.16 -5.81
CA TYR A 254 11.21 -2.92 -7.04
C TYR A 254 10.01 -3.88 -7.03
N ARG A 255 9.20 -3.81 -8.08
CA ARG A 255 8.08 -4.73 -8.30
C ARG A 255 8.58 -6.05 -8.89
N ARG A 256 8.78 -7.08 -8.06
CA ARG A 256 9.30 -8.38 -8.48
C ARG A 256 8.30 -9.25 -9.23
N LYS A 257 7.02 -8.95 -9.15
CA LYS A 257 5.94 -9.61 -9.89
C LYS A 257 5.42 -8.69 -10.99
N GLY A 258 4.76 -9.25 -12.01
CA GLY A 258 4.11 -8.48 -13.05
C GLY A 258 3.10 -7.46 -12.52
N HIS A 259 2.56 -6.62 -13.39
CA HIS A 259 1.55 -5.64 -12.97
C HIS A 259 0.37 -6.31 -12.28
N ALA A 260 -0.08 -7.44 -12.83
CA ALA A 260 -1.02 -8.36 -12.21
C ALA A 260 -0.52 -9.80 -12.39
N GLU A 261 -1.17 -10.79 -11.74
CA GLU A 261 -0.72 -12.19 -11.77
C GLU A 261 -0.60 -12.78 -13.18
N HIS A 262 -1.39 -12.28 -14.14
CA HIS A 262 -1.33 -12.74 -15.54
C HIS A 262 -0.22 -12.08 -16.39
N ASP A 263 0.47 -11.05 -15.86
CA ASP A 263 1.55 -10.35 -16.55
C ASP A 263 2.84 -11.19 -16.52
N ASN A 264 3.32 -11.58 -17.69
CA ASN A 264 4.51 -12.42 -17.86
C ASN A 264 5.85 -11.68 -17.76
N GLN A 265 5.82 -10.36 -17.59
CA GLN A 265 7.01 -9.50 -17.44
C GLN A 265 8.02 -9.59 -18.60
N SER A 266 7.58 -9.90 -19.83
CA SER A 266 8.47 -10.04 -20.99
C SER A 266 9.24 -8.75 -21.35
N TYR A 267 8.84 -7.62 -20.79
CA TYR A 267 9.48 -6.31 -20.94
C TYR A 267 10.64 -6.08 -19.97
N VAL A 268 10.78 -6.93 -18.94
CA VAL A 268 11.86 -6.81 -17.94
C VAL A 268 13.15 -7.45 -18.49
N PRO A 269 14.30 -6.80 -18.35
CA PRO A 269 15.57 -7.38 -18.73
C PRO A 269 15.85 -8.69 -18.00
N LYS A 270 16.46 -9.64 -18.71
CA LYS A 270 16.77 -10.96 -18.17
C LYS A 270 17.75 -10.85 -16.99
N GLY A 271 17.43 -11.50 -15.87
CA GLY A 271 18.25 -11.50 -14.66
C GLY A 271 17.98 -10.33 -13.70
N GLU A 272 17.18 -9.33 -14.08
CA GLU A 272 16.92 -8.17 -13.22
C GLU A 272 16.05 -8.56 -12.00
N ILE A 273 15.02 -9.38 -12.22
CA ILE A 273 14.11 -9.84 -11.14
C ILE A 273 14.88 -10.72 -10.15
N GLU A 274 15.71 -11.63 -10.68
CA GLU A 274 16.54 -12.54 -9.90
C GLU A 274 17.58 -11.77 -9.06
N ASP A 275 18.21 -10.75 -9.63
CA ASP A 275 19.18 -9.90 -8.92
C ASP A 275 18.51 -9.15 -7.75
N TRP A 276 17.34 -8.57 -7.98
CA TRP A 276 16.56 -7.94 -6.91
C TRP A 276 16.08 -8.95 -5.84
N ALA A 277 15.72 -10.15 -6.26
CA ALA A 277 15.31 -11.21 -5.34
C ALA A 277 16.45 -11.67 -4.42
N GLU A 278 17.64 -11.83 -4.97
CA GLU A 278 18.81 -12.33 -4.24
C GLU A 278 19.45 -11.27 -3.36
N ASN A 279 19.55 -10.04 -3.88
CA ASN A 279 20.38 -9.01 -3.26
C ASN A 279 19.55 -7.96 -2.49
N ASN A 280 18.23 -7.86 -2.75
CA ASN A 280 17.43 -6.73 -2.28
C ASN A 280 16.02 -7.07 -1.80
N ASP A 281 15.75 -8.37 -1.50
CA ASP A 281 14.47 -8.76 -0.91
C ASP A 281 14.30 -8.09 0.47
N PRO A 282 13.20 -7.32 0.70
CA PRO A 282 13.03 -6.55 1.93
C PRO A 282 12.93 -7.42 3.17
N ILE A 283 12.33 -8.61 3.06
CA ILE A 283 12.20 -9.53 4.21
C ILE A 283 13.55 -10.13 4.56
N THR A 284 14.26 -10.68 3.58
CA THR A 284 15.59 -11.27 3.80
C THR A 284 16.60 -10.24 4.36
N ARG A 285 16.51 -8.98 3.90
CA ARG A 285 17.32 -7.88 4.45
C ARG A 285 16.98 -7.61 5.90
N PHE A 286 15.70 -7.60 6.24
CA PHE A 286 15.24 -7.34 7.61
C PHE A 286 15.59 -8.49 8.55
N GLU A 287 15.38 -9.74 8.14
CA GLU A 287 15.76 -10.94 8.91
C GLU A 287 17.25 -10.94 9.25
N ARG A 288 18.10 -10.68 8.25
CA ARG A 288 19.53 -10.55 8.48
C ARG A 288 19.87 -9.44 9.48
N PHE A 289 19.25 -8.27 9.33
CA PHE A 289 19.46 -7.15 10.26
C PHE A 289 19.05 -7.52 11.69
N LEU A 290 17.90 -8.14 11.88
CA LEU A 290 17.40 -8.57 13.20
C LEU A 290 18.36 -9.56 13.88
N THR A 291 18.90 -10.50 13.11
CA THR A 291 19.84 -11.51 13.61
C THR A 291 21.22 -10.91 13.90
N GLU A 292 21.80 -10.17 12.95
CA GLU A 292 23.13 -9.54 13.12
C GLU A 292 23.17 -8.51 14.26
N SER A 293 22.08 -7.76 14.42
CA SER A 293 21.93 -6.80 15.52
C SER A 293 21.47 -7.43 16.83
N LYS A 294 21.24 -8.75 16.85
CA LYS A 294 20.78 -9.53 18.03
C LYS A 294 19.48 -8.99 18.64
N ILE A 295 18.60 -8.43 17.81
CA ILE A 295 17.29 -7.90 18.23
C ILE A 295 16.31 -9.05 18.42
N LEU A 296 16.20 -9.95 17.43
CA LEU A 296 15.41 -11.16 17.50
C LEU A 296 16.30 -12.38 17.21
N LYS A 297 16.02 -13.50 17.87
CA LYS A 297 16.61 -14.79 17.58
C LYS A 297 15.82 -15.51 16.48
N GLU A 298 16.44 -16.49 15.83
CA GLU A 298 15.77 -17.31 14.81
C GLU A 298 14.51 -17.99 15.35
N GLU A 299 14.57 -18.54 16.58
CA GLU A 299 13.42 -19.20 17.20
C GLU A 299 12.25 -18.21 17.47
N GLU A 300 12.55 -16.95 17.80
CA GLU A 300 11.53 -15.92 18.00
C GLU A 300 10.87 -15.55 16.65
N MET A 301 11.67 -15.48 15.57
CA MET A 301 11.17 -15.23 14.22
C MET A 301 10.33 -16.40 13.69
N ASP A 302 10.77 -17.63 13.88
CA ASP A 302 10.03 -18.84 13.51
C ASP A 302 8.69 -18.94 14.25
N GLY A 303 8.67 -18.56 15.53
CA GLY A 303 7.43 -18.45 16.31
C GLY A 303 6.45 -17.46 15.69
N ILE A 304 6.92 -16.27 15.31
CA ILE A 304 6.10 -15.24 14.64
C ILE A 304 5.57 -15.74 13.29
N ILE A 305 6.39 -16.42 12.49
CA ILE A 305 5.97 -17.00 11.20
C ILE A 305 4.84 -18.02 11.41
N THR A 306 4.99 -18.90 12.40
CA THR A 306 3.98 -19.92 12.72
C THR A 306 2.66 -19.26 13.12
N GLU A 307 2.69 -18.31 14.06
CA GLU A 307 1.51 -17.55 14.49
C GLU A 307 0.81 -16.83 13.34
N VAL A 308 1.58 -16.18 12.47
CA VAL A 308 1.04 -15.47 11.30
C VAL A 308 0.38 -16.45 10.32
N SER A 309 1.01 -17.61 10.09
CA SER A 309 0.47 -18.64 9.20
C SER A 309 -0.87 -19.18 9.72
N GLU A 310 -0.91 -19.57 10.98
CA GLU A 310 -2.13 -20.08 11.62
C GLU A 310 -3.24 -19.02 11.65
N HIS A 311 -2.89 -17.77 11.94
CA HIS A 311 -3.83 -16.66 11.92
C HIS A 311 -4.43 -16.45 10.53
N LEU A 312 -3.61 -16.38 9.48
CA LEU A 312 -4.10 -16.16 8.11
C LEU A 312 -4.98 -17.32 7.62
N GLU A 313 -4.60 -18.58 7.87
CA GLU A 313 -5.43 -19.73 7.47
C GLU A 313 -6.75 -19.78 8.26
N SER A 314 -6.74 -19.43 9.55
CA SER A 314 -7.97 -19.30 10.34
C SER A 314 -8.89 -18.19 9.82
N GLU A 315 -8.34 -17.02 9.56
CA GLU A 315 -9.10 -15.88 9.03
C GLU A 315 -9.68 -16.16 7.64
N LEU A 316 -8.92 -16.88 6.80
CA LEU A 316 -9.39 -17.35 5.50
C LEU A 316 -10.55 -18.35 5.62
N ALA A 317 -10.41 -19.34 6.52
CA ALA A 317 -11.46 -20.34 6.74
C ALA A 317 -12.78 -19.69 7.16
N ILE A 318 -12.74 -18.76 8.12
CA ILE A 318 -13.92 -18.02 8.57
C ILE A 318 -14.50 -17.15 7.43
N ALA A 319 -13.66 -16.52 6.63
CA ALA A 319 -14.12 -15.74 5.49
C ALA A 319 -14.78 -16.63 4.42
N ASP A 320 -14.22 -17.80 4.17
CA ASP A 320 -14.74 -18.74 3.13
C ASP A 320 -16.07 -19.39 3.52
N GLU A 321 -16.35 -19.56 4.81
CA GLU A 321 -17.65 -20.05 5.31
C GLU A 321 -18.81 -19.08 5.07
N ALA A 322 -18.53 -17.79 4.87
CA ALA A 322 -19.58 -16.80 4.63
C ALA A 322 -20.31 -17.06 3.31
N GLY A 323 -21.63 -16.82 3.31
CA GLY A 323 -22.48 -17.01 2.13
C GLY A 323 -22.13 -16.07 0.97
N MET A 324 -22.50 -16.49 -0.25
CA MET A 324 -22.45 -15.61 -1.42
C MET A 324 -23.65 -14.65 -1.42
N PRO A 325 -23.50 -13.43 -1.98
CA PRO A 325 -24.63 -12.52 -2.14
C PRO A 325 -25.67 -13.11 -3.11
N THR A 326 -26.95 -12.73 -2.92
CA THR A 326 -27.97 -13.11 -3.90
C THR A 326 -27.89 -12.21 -5.14
N PRO A 327 -28.28 -12.68 -6.33
CA PRO A 327 -28.30 -11.85 -7.54
C PRO A 327 -29.11 -10.56 -7.40
N GLU A 328 -30.19 -10.61 -6.61
CA GLU A 328 -31.05 -9.46 -6.33
C GLU A 328 -30.31 -8.35 -5.58
N SER A 329 -29.33 -8.72 -4.75
CA SER A 329 -28.54 -7.74 -3.97
C SER A 329 -27.75 -6.79 -4.86
N ALA A 330 -27.38 -7.19 -6.07
CA ALA A 330 -26.66 -6.35 -7.03
C ALA A 330 -27.46 -5.13 -7.51
N ALA A 331 -28.79 -5.16 -7.38
CA ALA A 331 -29.67 -4.07 -7.76
C ALA A 331 -29.90 -3.02 -6.66
N TYR A 332 -29.41 -3.30 -5.45
CA TYR A 332 -29.63 -2.44 -4.29
C TYR A 332 -28.35 -1.68 -3.89
N GLU A 333 -28.54 -0.55 -3.23
CA GLU A 333 -27.48 0.22 -2.56
C GLU A 333 -26.46 0.95 -3.48
N VAL A 334 -26.69 0.95 -4.80
CA VAL A 334 -25.93 1.80 -5.73
C VAL A 334 -26.33 3.27 -5.58
N PHE A 335 -27.61 3.51 -5.26
CA PHE A 335 -28.18 4.84 -5.04
C PHE A 335 -29.04 4.82 -3.77
N ASP A 336 -29.27 6.00 -3.19
CA ASP A 336 -30.25 6.16 -2.13
C ASP A 336 -31.64 5.72 -2.62
N ASN A 337 -32.19 4.70 -1.98
CA ASN A 337 -33.49 4.13 -2.34
C ASN A 337 -34.65 5.11 -2.16
N SER A 338 -34.48 6.18 -1.40
CA SER A 338 -35.49 7.27 -1.24
C SER A 338 -35.61 8.14 -2.50
N VAL A 339 -34.62 8.14 -3.36
CA VAL A 339 -34.51 9.00 -4.56
C VAL A 339 -34.79 8.25 -5.86
N VAL A 340 -34.61 6.94 -5.91
CA VAL A 340 -34.77 6.13 -7.13
C VAL A 340 -36.25 5.76 -7.31
N LYS A 341 -36.89 6.36 -8.30
CA LYS A 341 -38.26 5.98 -8.68
C LYS A 341 -38.34 4.54 -9.20
N PRO A 342 -39.36 3.73 -8.80
CA PRO A 342 -39.48 2.32 -9.14
C PRO A 342 -39.44 1.95 -10.64
N ALA A 343 -39.69 2.91 -11.51
CA ALA A 343 -39.71 2.66 -12.97
C ALA A 343 -38.39 2.17 -13.59
N PHE A 344 -37.26 2.39 -12.94
CA PHE A 344 -35.95 1.90 -13.42
C PHE A 344 -35.76 0.41 -13.08
N LYS A 345 -36.37 -0.08 -12.01
CA LYS A 345 -36.23 -1.48 -11.56
C LYS A 345 -36.95 -2.49 -12.46
N LYS A 346 -38.02 -2.08 -13.14
CA LYS A 346 -38.82 -3.00 -13.98
C LYS A 346 -38.20 -3.39 -15.31
N LYS A 347 -37.35 -2.52 -15.91
CA LYS A 347 -36.76 -2.78 -17.24
C LYS A 347 -35.51 -3.66 -17.23
N VAL A 348 -34.87 -3.85 -16.09
CA VAL A 348 -33.63 -4.65 -15.97
C VAL A 348 -33.94 -6.12 -15.64
N LEU A 349 -35.09 -6.41 -15.04
CA LEU A 349 -35.48 -7.75 -14.60
C LEU A 349 -36.37 -8.52 -15.61
N GLU A 350 -36.82 -7.88 -16.68
CA GLU A 350 -37.66 -8.52 -17.74
C GLU A 350 -36.85 -8.89 -19.00
N LYS A 351 -35.52 -9.00 -18.92
CA LYS A 351 -34.65 -9.54 -19.94
C LYS A 351 -33.87 -10.74 -19.40
#